data_66ee8e8c505cafbccd7cf2ad9b580063
#
_entry.id   66ee8e8c505cafbccd7cf2ad9b580063
#
_cell.length_a   1.000
_cell.length_b   1.000
_cell.length_c   1.000
_cell.angle_alpha   90.00
_cell.angle_beta   90.00
_cell.angle_gamma   90.00
#
_symmetry.space_group_name_H-M   'P 1'
#
loop_
_entity.id
_entity.type
_entity.pdbx_description
1 polymer ?
#
loop_
_entity_poly.entity_id
_entity_poly.type
_entity_poly.pdbx_seq_one_letter_code
_entity_poly.pdbx_strand_id
1 'polypeptide(L)'
;EGIANKGSSTGQEGGTHYVKRLSGVPGDSLSIRDSQLIVNGKPATEWTIQRVASGKPPYQPCGYVALPAPLSLLDGRAYITEGGTVHLSNDKKRPYLREYVALGDNSTRENSFDSRYWGPVHQYNIVGPASFCLWPFTSHWGLIP
;
A
#
# COMPACT_ATOMS: atom_id res chain seq x y z
N GLU A 1 -1.44 -0.54 18.56
CA GLU A 1 -0.29 -1.39 18.22
C GLU A 1 -0.16 -1.42 16.72
N GLY A 2 0.96 -0.85 16.20
CA GLY A 2 1.18 -0.67 14.77
C GLY A 2 1.38 -2.00 14.06
N ILE A 3 1.03 -2.03 12.79
CA ILE A 3 1.24 -3.17 11.88
C ILE A 3 2.70 -3.65 11.89
N ALA A 4 3.63 -2.78 12.21
CA ALA A 4 5.05 -3.07 12.30
C ALA A 4 5.44 -4.10 13.38
N ASN A 5 4.63 -4.31 14.41
CA ASN A 5 5.02 -5.17 15.54
C ASN A 5 4.62 -6.65 15.39
N LYS A 6 3.91 -7.03 14.35
CA LYS A 6 3.47 -8.44 14.20
C LYS A 6 4.41 -9.35 13.41
N GLY A 7 5.61 -8.93 13.10
CA GLY A 7 6.55 -9.73 12.30
C GLY A 7 7.98 -9.80 12.78
N SER A 8 8.35 -9.13 13.87
CA SER A 8 9.72 -9.15 14.36
C SER A 8 9.82 -10.04 15.61
N SER A 9 10.29 -11.25 15.41
CA SER A 9 10.78 -12.14 16.47
C SER A 9 12.14 -11.71 17.06
N THR A 10 12.63 -10.55 16.68
CA THR A 10 13.85 -9.92 17.22
C THR A 10 13.43 -8.75 18.06
N GLY A 11 13.49 -8.86 19.38
CA GLY A 11 13.09 -7.92 20.42
C GLY A 11 13.52 -6.44 20.22
N GLN A 12 13.20 -5.84 19.08
CA GLN A 12 13.30 -4.41 18.85
C GLN A 12 12.05 -3.74 19.43
N GLU A 13 12.21 -3.13 20.56
CA GLU A 13 11.28 -2.15 21.11
C GLU A 13 11.27 -0.93 20.17
N GLY A 14 10.34 -0.89 19.26
CA GLY A 14 10.16 0.21 18.31
C GLY A 14 9.55 -0.29 17.01
N GLY A 15 8.41 0.26 16.62
CA GLY A 15 7.74 -0.10 15.37
C GLY A 15 8.59 0.32 14.16
N THR A 16 8.66 -0.54 13.15
CA THR A 16 9.30 -0.18 11.88
C THR A 16 8.39 0.77 11.11
N HIS A 17 8.93 1.89 10.65
CA HIS A 17 8.23 2.83 9.80
C HIS A 17 8.44 2.47 8.34
N TYR A 18 7.36 2.43 7.57
CA TYR A 18 7.38 2.20 6.15
C TYR A 18 6.93 3.46 5.41
N VAL A 19 7.66 3.82 4.36
CA VAL A 19 7.21 4.82 3.39
C VAL A 19 6.49 4.09 2.27
N LYS A 20 5.22 4.42 2.06
CA LYS A 20 4.35 3.81 1.06
C LYS A 20 3.48 4.90 0.43
N ARG A 21 2.99 4.63 -0.78
CA ARG A 21 2.05 5.52 -1.46
C ARG A 21 0.64 5.24 -0.98
N LEU A 22 -0.05 6.28 -0.52
CA LEU A 22 -1.45 6.18 -0.18
C LEU A 22 -2.27 6.02 -1.48
N SER A 23 -2.87 4.85 -1.64
CA SER A 23 -3.52 4.41 -2.88
C SER A 23 -5.02 4.20 -2.73
N GLY A 24 -5.54 4.31 -1.52
CA GLY A 24 -6.96 4.25 -1.20
C GLY A 24 -7.26 4.99 0.09
N VAL A 25 -8.39 5.68 0.12
CA VAL A 25 -8.86 6.49 1.26
C VAL A 25 -10.17 5.95 1.83
N PRO A 26 -10.56 6.35 3.04
CA PRO A 26 -11.77 5.85 3.68
C PRO A 26 -13.03 6.02 2.84
N GLY A 27 -13.75 4.93 2.63
CA GLY A 27 -14.95 4.87 1.80
C GLY A 27 -14.70 4.39 0.38
N ASP A 28 -13.46 4.25 -0.04
CA ASP A 28 -13.15 3.69 -1.36
C ASP A 28 -13.38 2.18 -1.41
N SER A 29 -13.65 1.71 -2.62
CA SER A 29 -13.61 0.31 -3.00
C SER A 29 -12.43 0.09 -3.93
N LEU A 30 -11.54 -0.84 -3.58
CA LEU A 30 -10.33 -1.11 -4.35
C LEU A 30 -10.29 -2.54 -4.84
N SER A 31 -9.79 -2.72 -6.04
CA SER A 31 -9.43 -4.03 -6.60
C SER A 31 -8.18 -3.92 -7.47
N ILE A 32 -7.52 -5.04 -7.73
CA ILE A 32 -6.46 -5.14 -8.73
C ILE A 32 -6.97 -6.05 -9.83
N ARG A 33 -6.91 -5.58 -11.08
CA ARG A 33 -7.28 -6.34 -12.29
C ARG A 33 -6.27 -6.06 -13.38
N ASP A 34 -5.77 -7.09 -14.01
CA ASP A 34 -4.79 -6.98 -15.09
C ASP A 34 -3.61 -6.05 -14.71
N SER A 35 -3.11 -6.21 -13.49
CA SER A 35 -2.03 -5.38 -12.94
C SER A 35 -2.34 -3.89 -12.78
N GLN A 36 -3.61 -3.50 -12.89
CA GLN A 36 -4.06 -2.13 -12.68
C GLN A 36 -4.81 -1.99 -11.35
N LEU A 37 -4.58 -0.89 -10.65
CA LEU A 37 -5.37 -0.51 -9.50
C LEU A 37 -6.69 0.10 -9.96
N ILE A 38 -7.79 -0.47 -9.51
CA ILE A 38 -9.15 0.00 -9.76
C ILE A 38 -9.68 0.62 -8.47
N VAL A 39 -10.06 1.87 -8.52
CA VAL A 39 -10.64 2.61 -7.40
C VAL A 39 -12.08 3.00 -7.75
N ASN A 40 -13.04 2.60 -6.91
CA ASN A 40 -14.47 2.86 -7.12
C ASN A 40 -14.96 2.43 -8.52
N GLY A 41 -14.47 1.26 -8.98
CA GLY A 41 -14.84 0.67 -10.26
C GLY A 41 -14.17 1.29 -11.50
N LYS A 42 -13.24 2.23 -11.33
CA LYS A 42 -12.51 2.88 -12.43
C LYS A 42 -11.00 2.70 -12.24
N PRO A 43 -10.22 2.56 -13.32
CA PRO A 43 -8.77 2.60 -13.23
C PRO A 43 -8.31 3.89 -12.56
N ALA A 44 -7.38 3.76 -11.61
CA ALA A 44 -6.76 4.92 -10.98
C ALA A 44 -5.99 5.75 -12.03
N THR A 45 -6.22 7.06 -12.04
CA THR A 45 -5.67 7.97 -13.06
C THR A 45 -4.50 8.80 -12.58
N GLU A 46 -4.18 8.76 -11.30
CA GLU A 46 -3.05 9.47 -10.72
C GLU A 46 -1.76 9.06 -11.43
N TRP A 47 -1.00 10.05 -11.89
CA TRP A 47 0.18 9.82 -12.71
C TRP A 47 1.21 8.86 -12.07
N THR A 48 1.34 8.91 -10.75
CA THR A 48 2.23 8.03 -9.99
C THR A 48 1.80 6.57 -10.05
N ILE A 49 0.49 6.32 -9.95
CA ILE A 49 -0.09 4.97 -10.06
C ILE A 49 0.02 4.48 -11.49
N GLN A 50 -0.27 5.33 -12.47
CA GLN A 50 -0.12 5.03 -13.89
C GLN A 50 1.34 4.71 -14.27
N ARG A 51 2.28 5.38 -13.64
CA ARG A 51 3.70 5.11 -13.84
C ARG A 51 4.08 3.69 -13.40
N VAL A 52 3.58 3.24 -12.25
CA VAL A 52 3.74 1.85 -11.80
C VAL A 52 3.04 0.90 -12.78
N ALA A 53 1.79 1.19 -13.16
CA ALA A 53 0.99 0.38 -14.06
C ALA A 53 1.63 0.24 -15.46
N SER A 54 2.34 1.24 -15.94
CA SER A 54 2.99 1.23 -17.26
C SER A 54 4.20 0.30 -17.37
N GLY A 55 4.74 -0.18 -16.25
CA GLY A 55 5.90 -1.07 -16.22
C GLY A 55 7.18 -0.48 -16.79
N LYS A 56 7.27 0.85 -16.92
CA LYS A 56 8.50 1.51 -17.35
C LYS A 56 9.55 1.43 -16.25
N PRO A 57 10.84 1.27 -16.60
CA PRO A 57 11.88 1.28 -15.58
C PRO A 57 11.77 2.51 -14.66
N PRO A 58 12.03 2.38 -13.36
CA PRO A 58 12.52 1.18 -12.66
C PRO A 58 11.42 0.20 -12.21
N TYR A 59 10.17 0.38 -12.61
CA TYR A 59 9.02 -0.37 -12.14
C TYR A 59 8.73 -1.61 -13.00
N GLN A 60 9.57 -2.62 -12.90
CA GLN A 60 9.36 -3.91 -13.57
C GLN A 60 9.24 -5.03 -12.54
N PRO A 61 8.35 -6.01 -12.77
CA PRO A 61 7.33 -6.14 -13.84
C PRO A 61 6.18 -5.14 -13.71
N CYS A 62 5.44 -4.97 -14.80
CA CYS A 62 4.36 -3.98 -14.96
C CYS A 62 3.28 -4.09 -13.90
N GLY A 63 2.97 -2.96 -13.28
CA GLY A 63 1.75 -2.78 -12.51
C GLY A 63 1.73 -3.42 -11.12
N TYR A 64 0.57 -3.41 -10.54
CA TYR A 64 0.33 -3.98 -9.22
C TYR A 64 -0.03 -5.45 -9.34
N VAL A 65 0.81 -6.32 -8.80
CA VAL A 65 0.53 -7.77 -8.79
C VAL A 65 -0.34 -8.08 -7.59
N ALA A 66 -1.55 -8.57 -7.85
CA ALA A 66 -2.41 -9.11 -6.82
C ALA A 66 -1.80 -10.38 -6.19
N LEU A 67 -2.04 -10.59 -4.90
CA LEU A 67 -1.56 -11.81 -4.25
C LEU A 67 -2.51 -12.97 -4.53
N PRO A 68 -2.00 -14.17 -4.82
CA PRO A 68 -2.85 -15.34 -4.89
C PRO A 68 -3.41 -15.65 -3.49
N ALA A 69 -4.67 -16.02 -3.41
CA ALA A 69 -5.18 -16.66 -2.22
C ALA A 69 -4.43 -18.00 -2.02
N PRO A 70 -3.94 -18.36 -0.84
CA PRO A 70 -4.19 -17.83 0.51
C PRO A 70 -2.97 -17.14 1.17
N LEU A 71 -2.24 -16.29 0.48
CA LEU A 71 -1.04 -15.64 1.02
C LEU A 71 -1.36 -14.42 1.90
N SER A 72 -2.21 -14.58 2.90
CA SER A 72 -2.37 -13.57 3.94
C SER A 72 -1.54 -13.92 5.17
N LEU A 73 -0.77 -12.96 5.64
CA LEU A 73 0.04 -13.11 6.86
C LEU A 73 -0.76 -12.89 8.15
N LEU A 74 -1.97 -12.39 8.08
CA LEU A 74 -2.68 -11.95 9.28
C LEU A 74 -3.86 -12.83 9.70
N ASP A 75 -4.57 -13.51 8.82
CA ASP A 75 -5.69 -14.40 9.18
C ASP A 75 -5.98 -15.44 8.08
N GLY A 76 -5.00 -15.81 7.26
CA GLY A 76 -5.21 -16.69 6.12
C GLY A 76 -6.01 -16.06 4.98
N ARG A 77 -6.17 -14.72 4.96
CA ARG A 77 -6.89 -13.99 3.92
C ARG A 77 -5.93 -13.11 3.13
N ALA A 78 -5.81 -13.35 1.83
CA ALA A 78 -5.18 -12.38 0.96
C ALA A 78 -6.07 -11.13 0.90
N TYR A 79 -5.50 -9.97 1.17
CA TYR A 79 -6.29 -8.75 1.34
C TYR A 79 -6.73 -8.16 0.01
N ILE A 80 -5.85 -8.16 -0.99
CA ILE A 80 -6.19 -7.73 -2.35
C ILE A 80 -5.78 -8.85 -3.30
N THR A 81 -6.76 -9.68 -3.66
CA THR A 81 -6.60 -10.75 -4.65
C THR A 81 -6.98 -10.27 -6.04
N GLU A 82 -6.52 -10.97 -7.07
CA GLU A 82 -6.93 -10.68 -8.45
C GLU A 82 -8.45 -10.73 -8.58
N GLY A 83 -9.04 -9.64 -9.06
CA GLY A 83 -10.49 -9.48 -9.19
C GLY A 83 -11.28 -9.34 -7.90
N GLY A 84 -10.67 -9.56 -6.74
CA GLY A 84 -11.29 -9.31 -5.43
C GLY A 84 -11.48 -7.81 -5.18
N THR A 85 -12.51 -7.44 -4.41
CA THR A 85 -12.77 -6.04 -4.05
C THR A 85 -12.69 -5.88 -2.53
N VAL A 86 -11.95 -4.88 -2.10
CA VAL A 86 -11.82 -4.46 -0.70
C VAL A 86 -12.55 -3.15 -0.50
N HIS A 87 -13.37 -3.06 0.54
CA HIS A 87 -14.08 -1.84 0.91
C HIS A 87 -13.43 -1.24 2.15
N LEU A 88 -12.99 0.01 2.05
CA LEU A 88 -12.32 0.72 3.14
C LEU A 88 -13.32 1.36 4.08
N SER A 89 -13.18 1.06 5.35
CA SER A 89 -14.07 1.61 6.39
C SER A 89 -13.90 3.12 6.52
N ASN A 90 -15.03 3.85 6.54
CA ASN A 90 -15.08 5.28 6.82
C ASN A 90 -15.89 5.53 8.10
N ASP A 91 -15.38 5.09 9.24
CA ASP A 91 -16.04 5.30 10.52
C ASP A 91 -16.00 6.78 10.92
N LYS A 92 -17.12 7.46 10.76
CA LYS A 92 -17.26 8.90 11.09
C LYS A 92 -17.29 9.14 12.60
N LYS A 93 -17.70 8.13 13.39
CA LYS A 93 -17.77 8.25 14.85
C LYS A 93 -16.41 8.02 15.50
N ARG A 94 -15.59 7.19 14.88
CA ARG A 94 -14.24 6.87 15.34
C ARG A 94 -13.21 7.11 14.22
N PRO A 95 -12.86 8.37 13.94
CA PRO A 95 -12.00 8.71 12.80
C PRO A 95 -10.66 7.97 12.79
N TYR A 96 -10.12 7.67 13.97
CA TYR A 96 -8.86 6.93 14.11
C TYR A 96 -8.91 5.50 13.58
N LEU A 97 -10.12 4.92 13.41
CA LEU A 97 -10.34 3.60 12.82
C LEU A 97 -10.62 3.62 11.30
N ARG A 98 -10.60 4.78 10.68
CA ARG A 98 -10.69 4.89 9.22
C ARG A 98 -9.57 4.12 8.56
N GLU A 99 -9.90 3.47 7.45
CA GLU A 99 -8.99 2.58 6.75
C GLU A 99 -8.44 3.21 5.48
N TYR A 100 -7.16 2.96 5.25
CA TYR A 100 -6.41 3.41 4.09
C TYR A 100 -5.66 2.24 3.48
N VAL A 101 -5.44 2.26 2.17
CA VAL A 101 -4.56 1.31 1.50
C VAL A 101 -3.27 2.02 1.11
N ALA A 102 -2.15 1.42 1.50
CA ALA A 102 -0.81 1.93 1.23
C ALA A 102 -0.03 0.88 0.43
N LEU A 103 0.36 1.24 -0.81
CA LEU A 103 1.07 0.36 -1.74
C LEU A 103 2.49 0.87 -1.98
N GLY A 104 3.41 -0.06 -2.24
CA GLY A 104 4.76 0.27 -2.64
C GLY A 104 4.86 0.47 -4.15
N ASP A 105 5.68 1.43 -4.58
CA ASP A 105 5.93 1.69 -6.00
C ASP A 105 6.68 0.54 -6.66
N ASN A 106 7.54 -0.17 -5.93
CA ASN A 106 8.14 -1.41 -6.40
C ASN A 106 7.19 -2.58 -6.14
N SER A 107 6.21 -2.73 -7.01
CA SER A 107 4.99 -3.52 -6.80
C SER A 107 5.14 -5.02 -6.98
N THR A 108 6.35 -5.53 -7.22
CA THR A 108 6.58 -6.98 -7.29
C THR A 108 6.32 -7.65 -5.95
N ARG A 109 5.94 -8.95 -5.98
CA ARG A 109 5.66 -9.71 -4.78
C ARG A 109 6.78 -9.70 -3.76
N GLU A 110 8.02 -9.71 -4.22
CA GLU A 110 9.19 -9.89 -3.38
C GLU A 110 9.75 -8.57 -2.84
N ASN A 111 9.40 -7.45 -3.48
CA ASN A 111 10.05 -6.18 -3.22
C ASN A 111 9.20 -5.16 -2.45
N SER A 112 7.91 -5.41 -2.28
CA SER A 112 7.06 -4.52 -1.51
C SER A 112 6.18 -5.26 -0.52
N PHE A 113 6.51 -5.11 0.74
CA PHE A 113 5.65 -5.51 1.86
C PHE A 113 4.70 -4.36 2.15
N ASP A 114 3.45 -4.47 1.71
CA ASP A 114 2.45 -3.40 1.73
C ASP A 114 1.03 -3.91 2.03
N SER A 115 0.00 -3.08 1.85
CA SER A 115 -1.39 -3.41 2.18
C SER A 115 -1.93 -4.65 1.49
N ARG A 116 -1.32 -5.12 0.41
CA ARG A 116 -1.68 -6.40 -0.21
C ARG A 116 -1.43 -7.57 0.74
N TYR A 117 -0.41 -7.46 1.60
CA TYR A 117 -0.01 -8.49 2.56
C TYR A 117 -0.68 -8.32 3.92
N TRP A 118 -0.69 -7.11 4.48
CA TRP A 118 -1.10 -6.86 5.85
C TRP A 118 -2.43 -6.12 5.98
N GLY A 119 -3.09 -5.85 4.86
CA GLY A 119 -4.42 -5.24 4.85
C GLY A 119 -4.41 -3.71 4.96
N PRO A 120 -5.56 -3.10 5.27
CA PRO A 120 -5.67 -1.66 5.40
C PRO A 120 -4.93 -1.14 6.63
N VAL A 121 -4.47 0.08 6.52
CA VAL A 121 -3.84 0.84 7.61
C VAL A 121 -4.89 1.71 8.25
N HIS A 122 -5.04 1.60 9.56
CA HIS A 122 -5.88 2.54 10.30
C HIS A 122 -5.21 3.91 10.44
N GLN A 123 -6.02 4.97 10.51
CA GLN A 123 -5.54 6.34 10.59
C GLN A 123 -4.56 6.56 11.75
N TYR A 124 -4.75 5.92 12.88
CA TYR A 124 -3.86 6.05 14.04
C TYR A 124 -2.44 5.48 13.81
N ASN A 125 -2.26 4.68 12.77
CA ASN A 125 -0.95 4.13 12.37
C ASN A 125 -0.24 5.00 11.32
N ILE A 126 -0.88 6.06 10.82
CA ILE A 126 -0.29 6.96 9.82
C ILE A 126 0.42 8.08 10.55
N VAL A 127 1.74 8.15 10.41
CA VAL A 127 2.57 9.18 11.06
C VAL A 127 2.43 10.52 10.34
N GLY A 128 2.41 10.51 9.00
CA GLY A 128 2.28 11.71 8.19
C GLY A 128 2.84 11.55 6.78
N PRO A 129 2.80 12.62 5.97
CA PRO A 129 3.36 12.59 4.63
C PRO A 129 4.89 12.64 4.66
N ALA A 130 5.53 11.86 3.79
CA ALA A 130 6.94 12.02 3.48
C ALA A 130 7.07 13.15 2.45
N SER A 131 7.71 14.25 2.82
CA SER A 131 7.75 15.46 1.99
C SER A 131 9.10 15.68 1.33
N PHE A 132 10.16 15.08 1.85
CA PHE A 132 11.51 15.32 1.36
C PHE A 132 12.38 14.07 1.45
N CYS A 133 13.17 13.82 0.41
CA CYS A 133 14.16 12.76 0.37
C CYS A 133 15.57 13.35 0.58
N LEU A 134 16.20 13.00 1.71
CA LEU A 134 17.54 13.47 2.07
C LEU A 134 18.66 12.54 1.58
N TRP A 135 18.36 11.28 1.35
CA TRP A 135 19.35 10.27 0.99
C TRP A 135 18.71 9.13 0.18
N PRO A 136 19.42 8.56 -0.79
CA PRO A 136 20.73 8.95 -1.31
C PRO A 136 20.67 10.23 -2.16
N PHE A 137 21.79 10.94 -2.30
CA PHE A 137 21.92 12.11 -3.18
C PHE A 137 21.95 11.68 -4.65
N THR A 138 20.80 11.24 -5.14
CA THR A 138 20.54 10.79 -6.51
C THR A 138 19.49 11.67 -7.16
N SER A 139 18.99 11.26 -8.32
CA SER A 139 17.84 11.90 -8.97
C SER A 139 16.56 11.95 -8.14
N HIS A 140 16.51 11.22 -7.01
CA HIS A 140 15.36 11.20 -6.09
C HIS A 140 15.53 12.13 -4.88
N TRP A 141 16.66 12.88 -4.81
CA TRP A 141 16.86 13.85 -3.75
C TRP A 141 15.97 15.08 -3.94
N GLY A 142 15.34 15.54 -2.86
CA GLY A 142 14.52 16.73 -2.89
C GLY A 142 13.08 16.49 -2.44
N LEU A 143 12.18 17.34 -2.89
CA LEU A 143 10.75 17.24 -2.60
C LEU A 143 10.15 15.99 -3.25
N ILE A 144 9.34 15.30 -2.46
CA ILE A 144 8.57 14.14 -2.95
C ILE A 144 7.25 14.70 -3.51
N PRO A 145 6.96 14.47 -4.80
CA PRO A 145 5.75 14.96 -5.44
C PRO A 145 4.48 14.23 -4.95
#